data_23084bb691c4df50f6ad8f3201e25c48
#
_entry.id   23084bb691c4df50f6ad8f3201e25c48
#
_cell.length_a   1.000
_cell.length_b   1.000
_cell.length_c   1.000
_cell.angle_alpha   90.00
_cell.angle_beta   90.00
_cell.angle_gamma   90.00
#
_symmetry.space_group_name_H-M   'P 1'
#
loop_
_entity.id
_entity.type
_entity.pdbx_description
1 polymer ?
#
loop_
_entity_poly.entity_id
_entity_poly.type
_entity_poly.pdbx_seq_one_letter_code
_entity_poly.pdbx_strand_id
1 'polypeptide(L)'
;MLEEAINACTIATDDIAPIILLSSGIVERLEPEELHFVIGHECGHIHNLHGTYNTAVEMMSNTIVEAALKGLSIMGVANLLGTIKQVIHGGILLAFNNWSRCAEITCDRAGMICCGDLDAAQSALTKLVIGDLAHLGEFTTQEFIPQSRKANSTPL
;
A
#
# COMPACT_ATOMS: atom_id res chain seq x y z
N MET A 1 -3.29 25.53 12.20
CA MET A 1 -3.47 24.19 12.76
C MET A 1 -3.04 23.24 11.64
N LEU A 2 -2.03 22.43 11.87
CA LEU A 2 -1.71 21.35 10.95
C LEU A 2 -2.87 20.35 11.06
N GLU A 3 -3.64 20.19 10.00
CA GLU A 3 -4.62 19.11 9.91
C GLU A 3 -3.84 17.81 10.03
N GLU A 4 -4.07 17.09 11.13
CA GLU A 4 -3.41 15.82 11.35
C GLU A 4 -4.00 14.81 10.37
N ALA A 5 -3.16 14.37 9.44
CA ALA A 5 -3.53 13.38 8.44
C ALA A 5 -4.03 12.09 9.12
N ILE A 6 -5.07 11.50 8.57
CA ILE A 6 -5.51 10.17 8.97
C ILE A 6 -4.53 9.17 8.35
N ASN A 7 -3.66 8.59 9.16
CA ASN A 7 -2.64 7.67 8.68
C ASN A 7 -2.30 6.60 9.71
N ALA A 8 -2.10 5.37 9.23
CA ALA A 8 -1.56 4.25 9.97
C ALA A 8 -0.36 3.67 9.23
N CYS A 9 0.60 3.13 9.93
CA CYS A 9 1.68 2.39 9.32
C CYS A 9 2.27 1.35 10.28
N THR A 10 2.82 0.30 9.70
CA THR A 10 3.50 -0.77 10.41
C THR A 10 5.00 -0.71 10.19
N ILE A 11 5.75 -0.82 11.28
CA ILE A 11 7.21 -1.04 11.27
C ILE A 11 7.46 -2.45 11.81
N ALA A 12 7.98 -3.31 10.94
CA ALA A 12 8.35 -4.68 11.30
C ALA A 12 9.72 -5.00 10.70
N THR A 13 10.65 -5.39 11.56
CA THR A 13 12.00 -5.85 11.21
C THR A 13 12.28 -7.14 11.95
N ASP A 14 13.29 -7.90 11.51
CA ASP A 14 13.67 -9.17 12.16
C ASP A 14 14.24 -8.97 13.57
N ASP A 15 14.75 -7.76 13.85
CA ASP A 15 15.48 -7.45 15.11
C ASP A 15 14.60 -6.76 16.18
N ILE A 16 13.43 -6.25 15.81
CA ILE A 16 12.58 -5.44 16.70
C ILE A 16 11.15 -5.97 16.66
N ALA A 17 10.50 -6.01 17.82
CA ALA A 17 9.07 -6.34 17.88
C ALA A 17 8.28 -5.41 16.95
N PRO A 18 7.30 -5.95 16.18
CA PRO A 18 6.48 -5.15 15.29
C PRO A 18 5.76 -4.03 16.02
N ILE A 19 5.71 -2.87 15.42
CA ILE A 19 5.07 -1.66 15.98
C ILE A 19 4.06 -1.16 14.95
N ILE A 20 2.83 -0.91 15.40
CA ILE A 20 1.80 -0.20 14.63
C ILE A 20 1.76 1.24 15.12
N LEU A 21 1.97 2.19 14.22
CA LEU A 21 1.85 3.61 14.48
C LEU A 21 0.51 4.11 13.95
N LEU A 22 -0.25 4.75 14.81
CA LEU A 22 -1.52 5.39 14.47
C LEU A 22 -1.37 6.88 14.66
N SER A 23 -1.81 7.68 13.70
CA SER A 23 -1.90 9.12 13.88
C SER A 23 -3.02 9.46 14.89
N SER A 24 -2.90 10.60 15.57
CA SER A 24 -3.98 11.09 16.43
C SER A 24 -5.27 11.31 15.65
N GLY A 25 -5.16 11.75 14.36
CA GLY A 25 -6.30 11.91 13.47
C GLY A 25 -7.11 10.63 13.24
N ILE A 26 -6.45 9.46 13.19
CA ILE A 26 -7.16 8.16 13.12
C ILE A 26 -7.95 7.90 14.40
N VAL A 27 -7.29 8.06 15.55
CA VAL A 27 -7.90 7.74 16.86
C VAL A 27 -9.09 8.66 17.18
N GLU A 28 -9.04 9.91 16.73
CA GLU A 28 -10.09 10.90 16.97
C GLU A 28 -11.29 10.78 16.03
N ARG A 29 -11.07 10.29 14.80
CA ARG A 29 -12.07 10.37 13.73
C ARG A 29 -12.68 9.02 13.32
N LEU A 30 -12.07 7.91 13.71
CA LEU A 30 -12.60 6.59 13.42
C LEU A 30 -13.42 6.08 14.61
N GLU A 31 -14.54 5.43 14.28
CA GLU A 31 -15.32 4.68 15.26
C GLU A 31 -14.56 3.41 15.70
N PRO A 32 -14.89 2.81 16.85
CA PRO A 32 -14.16 1.64 17.34
C PRO A 32 -14.07 0.48 16.36
N GLU A 33 -15.16 0.19 15.62
CA GLU A 33 -15.22 -0.88 14.61
C GLU A 33 -14.34 -0.55 13.39
N GLU A 34 -14.31 0.71 12.97
CA GLU A 34 -13.44 1.19 11.91
C GLU A 34 -11.96 1.10 12.32
N LEU A 35 -11.66 1.42 13.58
CA LEU A 35 -10.32 1.31 14.13
C LEU A 35 -9.87 -0.15 14.22
N HIS A 36 -10.77 -1.08 14.57
CA HIS A 36 -10.49 -2.51 14.53
C HIS A 36 -10.13 -2.98 13.12
N PHE A 37 -10.81 -2.46 12.08
CA PHE A 37 -10.46 -2.74 10.70
C PHE A 37 -9.03 -2.28 10.39
N VAL A 38 -8.67 -1.04 10.72
CA VAL A 38 -7.33 -0.48 10.44
C VAL A 38 -6.24 -1.27 11.16
N ILE A 39 -6.43 -1.54 12.45
CA ILE A 39 -5.45 -2.33 13.22
C ILE A 39 -5.31 -3.73 12.65
N GLY A 40 -6.41 -4.38 12.28
CA GLY A 40 -6.41 -5.70 11.65
C GLY A 40 -5.68 -5.70 10.30
N HIS A 41 -5.85 -4.66 9.49
CA HIS A 41 -5.13 -4.44 8.24
C HIS A 41 -3.61 -4.34 8.49
N GLU A 42 -3.17 -3.52 9.43
CA GLU A 42 -1.76 -3.39 9.81
C GLU A 42 -1.17 -4.70 10.37
N CYS A 43 -1.95 -5.44 11.16
CA CYS A 43 -1.58 -6.78 11.59
C CYS A 43 -1.39 -7.74 10.40
N GLY A 44 -2.17 -7.58 9.34
CA GLY A 44 -2.00 -8.30 8.09
C GLY A 44 -0.62 -8.07 7.45
N HIS A 45 -0.14 -6.83 7.45
CA HIS A 45 1.21 -6.50 6.98
C HIS A 45 2.30 -7.17 7.82
N ILE A 46 2.14 -7.19 9.14
CA ILE A 46 3.08 -7.86 10.05
C ILE A 46 3.11 -9.37 9.78
N HIS A 47 1.95 -9.99 9.78
CA HIS A 47 1.81 -11.45 9.63
C HIS A 47 2.41 -11.97 8.31
N ASN A 48 2.24 -11.21 7.23
CA ASN A 48 2.71 -11.57 5.90
C ASN A 48 4.10 -11.02 5.58
N LEU A 49 4.80 -10.39 6.52
CA LEU A 49 6.15 -9.83 6.36
C LEU A 49 6.27 -8.85 5.19
N HIS A 50 5.19 -8.11 4.88
CA HIS A 50 5.14 -7.22 3.72
C HIS A 50 6.21 -6.14 3.77
N GLY A 51 6.55 -5.59 4.95
CA GLY A 51 7.62 -4.62 5.12
C GLY A 51 8.99 -5.17 4.71
N THR A 52 9.31 -6.38 5.14
CA THR A 52 10.58 -7.07 4.78
C THR A 52 10.66 -7.34 3.28
N TYR A 53 9.56 -7.79 2.66
CA TYR A 53 9.52 -8.03 1.21
C TYR A 53 9.67 -6.72 0.40
N ASN A 54 9.04 -5.63 0.83
CA ASN A 54 9.18 -4.33 0.18
C ASN A 54 10.64 -3.88 0.15
N THR A 55 11.31 -3.94 1.29
CA THR A 55 12.73 -3.58 1.41
C THR A 55 13.61 -4.51 0.57
N ALA A 56 13.36 -5.82 0.62
CA ALA A 56 14.12 -6.79 -0.16
C ALA A 56 13.98 -6.58 -1.67
N VAL A 57 12.77 -6.31 -2.16
CA VAL A 57 12.53 -6.05 -3.59
C VAL A 57 13.21 -4.76 -4.04
N GLU A 58 13.16 -3.71 -3.24
CA GLU A 58 13.82 -2.44 -3.54
C GLU A 58 15.36 -2.61 -3.61
N MET A 59 15.95 -3.29 -2.65
CA MET A 59 17.38 -3.59 -2.66
C MET A 59 17.78 -4.49 -3.84
N MET A 60 17.03 -5.54 -4.10
CA MET A 60 17.27 -6.45 -5.23
C MET A 60 17.14 -5.75 -6.57
N SER A 61 16.14 -4.89 -6.76
CA SER A 61 15.92 -4.18 -8.03
C SER A 61 17.12 -3.31 -8.38
N ASN A 62 17.66 -2.58 -7.42
CA ASN A 62 18.84 -1.76 -7.60
C ASN A 62 20.07 -2.61 -7.93
N THR A 63 20.31 -3.69 -7.20
CA THR A 63 21.46 -4.60 -7.39
C THR A 63 21.40 -5.31 -8.75
N ILE A 64 20.24 -5.82 -9.16
CA ILE A 64 20.06 -6.50 -10.44
C ILE A 64 20.29 -5.54 -11.60
N VAL A 65 19.75 -4.32 -11.52
CA VAL A 65 19.93 -3.30 -12.54
C VAL A 65 21.40 -2.91 -12.67
N GLU A 66 22.11 -2.70 -11.56
CA GLU A 66 23.53 -2.36 -11.59
C GLU A 66 24.38 -3.52 -12.14
N ALA A 67 24.14 -4.75 -11.75
CA ALA A 67 24.85 -5.92 -12.27
C ALA A 67 24.65 -6.10 -13.78
N ALA A 68 23.42 -5.93 -14.27
CA ALA A 68 23.11 -5.98 -15.69
C ALA A 68 23.83 -4.88 -16.48
N LEU A 69 23.86 -3.66 -15.95
CA LEU A 69 24.57 -2.53 -16.57
C LEU A 69 26.07 -2.75 -16.63
N LYS A 70 26.69 -3.29 -15.58
CA LYS A 70 28.12 -3.63 -15.56
C LYS A 70 28.43 -4.71 -16.60
N GLY A 71 27.62 -5.76 -16.69
CA GLY A 71 27.79 -6.83 -17.70
C GLY A 71 27.72 -6.29 -19.14
N LEU A 72 26.74 -5.45 -19.44
CA LEU A 72 26.57 -4.85 -20.78
C LEU A 72 27.67 -3.84 -21.13
N SER A 73 28.18 -3.11 -20.15
CA SER A 73 29.31 -2.19 -20.33
C SER A 73 30.58 -2.93 -20.79
N ILE A 74 30.83 -4.12 -20.24
CA ILE A 74 31.95 -4.98 -20.62
C ILE A 74 31.81 -5.47 -22.06
N MET A 75 30.58 -5.65 -22.55
CA MET A 75 30.29 -6.10 -23.91
C MET A 75 30.34 -4.98 -24.97
N GLY A 76 30.66 -3.74 -24.60
CA GLY A 76 30.80 -2.61 -25.51
C GLY A 76 29.49 -2.05 -26.08
N VAL A 77 28.34 -2.41 -25.52
CA VAL A 77 27.00 -2.03 -25.99
C VAL A 77 26.47 -0.80 -25.23
N ALA A 78 27.32 0.17 -24.97
CA ALA A 78 27.02 1.34 -24.13
C ALA A 78 25.78 2.14 -24.60
N ASN A 79 25.53 2.20 -25.91
CA ASN A 79 24.42 2.97 -26.48
C ASN A 79 23.03 2.37 -26.20
N LEU A 80 22.92 1.08 -25.86
CA LEU A 80 21.67 0.40 -25.52
C LEU A 80 21.40 0.38 -24.00
N LEU A 81 22.37 0.78 -23.18
CA LEU A 81 22.29 0.68 -21.72
C LEU A 81 21.10 1.45 -21.14
N GLY A 82 20.80 2.64 -21.68
CA GLY A 82 19.69 3.47 -21.20
C GLY A 82 18.33 2.81 -21.40
N THR A 83 18.11 2.25 -22.60
CA THR A 83 16.83 1.60 -22.94
C THR A 83 16.65 0.29 -22.16
N ILE A 84 17.71 -0.52 -22.05
CA ILE A 84 17.65 -1.78 -21.30
C ILE A 84 17.42 -1.52 -19.81
N LYS A 85 18.06 -0.49 -19.23
CA LYS A 85 17.79 -0.08 -17.86
C LYS A 85 16.31 0.24 -17.62
N GLN A 86 15.71 1.04 -18.53
CA GLN A 86 14.30 1.42 -18.42
C GLN A 86 13.37 0.22 -18.52
N VAL A 87 13.64 -0.73 -19.44
CA VAL A 87 12.81 -1.94 -19.63
C VAL A 87 12.89 -2.87 -18.42
N ILE A 88 14.10 -3.13 -17.91
CA ILE A 88 14.27 -4.00 -16.72
C ILE A 88 13.64 -3.34 -15.50
N HIS A 89 13.93 -2.09 -15.24
CA HIS A 89 13.38 -1.36 -14.09
C HIS A 89 11.85 -1.27 -14.18
N GLY A 90 11.30 -0.96 -15.37
CA GLY A 90 9.86 -0.92 -15.60
C GLY A 90 9.18 -2.28 -15.38
N GLY A 91 9.81 -3.37 -15.84
CA GLY A 91 9.29 -4.74 -15.62
C GLY A 91 9.26 -5.12 -14.14
N ILE A 92 10.31 -4.80 -13.40
CA ILE A 92 10.38 -5.04 -11.94
C ILE A 92 9.31 -4.22 -11.21
N LEU A 93 9.17 -2.93 -11.56
CA LEU A 93 8.14 -2.07 -10.96
C LEU A 93 6.72 -2.56 -11.22
N LEU A 94 6.43 -3.03 -12.44
CA LEU A 94 5.10 -3.59 -12.78
C LEU A 94 4.81 -4.85 -11.97
N ALA A 95 5.76 -5.76 -11.86
CA ALA A 95 5.62 -6.97 -11.06
C ALA A 95 5.43 -6.63 -9.57
N PHE A 96 6.20 -5.69 -9.05
CA PHE A 96 6.10 -5.21 -7.68
C PHE A 96 4.77 -4.53 -7.39
N ASN A 97 4.29 -3.64 -8.26
CA ASN A 97 2.99 -2.99 -8.10
C ASN A 97 1.84 -4.00 -8.06
N ASN A 98 1.89 -5.03 -8.92
CA ASN A 98 0.88 -6.08 -8.90
C ASN A 98 0.92 -6.90 -7.60
N TRP A 99 2.11 -7.24 -7.13
CA TRP A 99 2.28 -7.93 -5.85
C TRP A 99 1.81 -7.06 -4.67
N SER A 100 2.17 -5.78 -4.64
CA SER A 100 1.76 -4.84 -3.60
C SER A 100 0.22 -4.74 -3.52
N ARG A 101 -0.47 -4.63 -4.67
CA ARG A 101 -1.94 -4.64 -4.69
C ARG A 101 -2.54 -5.94 -4.13
N CYS A 102 -1.94 -7.08 -4.40
CA CYS A 102 -2.39 -8.35 -3.81
C CYS A 102 -2.14 -8.40 -2.29
N ALA A 103 -1.05 -7.80 -1.84
CA ALA A 103 -0.73 -7.65 -0.43
C ALA A 103 -1.79 -6.80 0.30
N GLU A 104 -2.15 -5.64 -0.26
CA GLU A 104 -3.21 -4.79 0.28
C GLU A 104 -4.55 -5.52 0.39
N ILE A 105 -4.98 -6.24 -0.66
CA ILE A 105 -6.21 -7.04 -0.62
C ILE A 105 -6.17 -8.10 0.50
N THR A 106 -5.01 -8.67 0.77
CA THR A 106 -4.84 -9.66 1.84
C THR A 106 -4.96 -8.99 3.21
N CYS A 107 -4.39 -7.80 3.38
CA CYS A 107 -4.49 -7.00 4.60
C CYS A 107 -5.93 -6.49 4.82
N ASP A 108 -6.62 -6.07 3.76
CA ASP A 108 -8.04 -5.70 3.84
C ASP A 108 -8.90 -6.85 4.35
N ARG A 109 -8.62 -8.08 3.91
CA ARG A 109 -9.32 -9.28 4.43
C ARG A 109 -9.01 -9.52 5.90
N ALA A 110 -7.78 -9.31 6.35
CA ALA A 110 -7.42 -9.41 7.76
C ALA A 110 -8.15 -8.34 8.58
N GLY A 111 -8.19 -7.10 8.10
CA GLY A 111 -8.98 -6.02 8.69
C GLY A 111 -10.46 -6.37 8.80
N MET A 112 -11.04 -6.91 7.72
CA MET A 112 -12.43 -7.34 7.70
C MET A 112 -12.74 -8.46 8.72
N ILE A 113 -11.83 -9.41 8.89
CA ILE A 113 -11.96 -10.46 9.90
C ILE A 113 -11.93 -9.87 11.32
N CYS A 114 -11.09 -8.87 11.55
CA CYS A 114 -10.96 -8.23 12.86
C CYS A 114 -12.17 -7.38 13.23
N CYS A 115 -12.73 -6.60 12.30
CA CYS A 115 -13.88 -5.76 12.59
C CYS A 115 -15.22 -6.52 12.54
N GLY A 116 -15.33 -7.53 11.69
CA GLY A 116 -16.55 -8.34 11.52
C GLY A 116 -17.76 -7.59 10.94
N ASP A 117 -17.58 -6.34 10.53
CA ASP A 117 -18.62 -5.46 10.00
C ASP A 117 -18.18 -4.85 8.67
N LEU A 118 -18.94 -5.16 7.61
CA LEU A 118 -18.63 -4.71 6.25
C LEU A 118 -18.84 -3.20 6.09
N ASP A 119 -19.84 -2.64 6.72
CA ASP A 119 -20.14 -1.21 6.61
C ASP A 119 -19.04 -0.39 7.33
N ALA A 120 -18.60 -0.84 8.49
CA ALA A 120 -17.47 -0.24 9.20
C ALA A 120 -16.17 -0.33 8.40
N ALA A 121 -15.87 -1.49 7.79
CA ALA A 121 -14.70 -1.66 6.94
C ALA A 121 -14.71 -0.73 5.72
N GLN A 122 -15.84 -0.60 5.04
CA GLN A 122 -16.01 0.30 3.90
C GLN A 122 -15.91 1.77 4.32
N SER A 123 -16.49 2.13 5.46
CA SER A 123 -16.38 3.47 6.02
C SER A 123 -14.94 3.82 6.36
N ALA A 124 -14.21 2.93 7.03
CA ALA A 124 -12.78 3.11 7.35
C ALA A 124 -11.94 3.34 6.11
N LEU A 125 -12.08 2.48 5.09
CA LEU A 125 -11.37 2.63 3.81
C LEU A 125 -11.72 3.96 3.12
N THR A 126 -12.98 4.37 3.14
CA THR A 126 -13.42 5.64 2.56
C THR A 126 -12.77 6.82 3.28
N LYS A 127 -12.75 6.80 4.62
CA LYS A 127 -12.14 7.84 5.45
C LYS A 127 -10.63 7.93 5.22
N LEU A 128 -9.94 6.79 5.08
CA LEU A 128 -8.49 6.73 4.80
C LEU A 128 -8.16 7.32 3.42
N VAL A 129 -8.97 7.00 2.40
CA VAL A 129 -8.72 7.45 1.01
C VAL A 129 -8.99 8.94 0.84
N ILE A 130 -10.06 9.45 1.43
CA ILE A 130 -10.47 10.85 1.25
C ILE A 130 -9.69 11.79 2.18
N GLY A 131 -9.15 11.28 3.29
CA GLY A 131 -8.21 11.99 4.17
C GLY A 131 -8.82 13.10 5.01
N ASP A 132 -9.87 13.76 4.54
CA ASP A 132 -10.52 14.87 5.24
C ASP A 132 -12.04 14.65 5.36
N LEU A 133 -12.50 14.52 6.60
CA LEU A 133 -13.90 14.23 6.92
C LEU A 133 -14.81 15.46 6.95
N ALA A 134 -14.26 16.66 6.86
CA ALA A 134 -15.05 17.87 6.86
C ALA A 134 -16.05 17.93 5.68
N HIS A 135 -15.71 17.26 4.58
CA HIS A 135 -16.53 17.18 3.36
C HIS A 135 -17.31 15.87 3.18
N LEU A 136 -17.08 14.86 4.03
CA LEU A 136 -17.75 13.55 3.92
C LEU A 136 -19.22 13.56 4.32
N GLY A 137 -19.69 14.62 4.98
CA GLY A 137 -21.12 14.82 5.23
C GLY A 137 -21.98 14.90 3.95
N GLU A 138 -21.34 15.12 2.80
CA GLU A 138 -21.98 15.21 1.49
C GLU A 138 -21.92 13.90 0.68
N PHE A 139 -21.06 12.94 1.08
CA PHE A 139 -20.87 11.66 0.37
C PHE A 139 -21.15 10.47 1.27
N THR A 140 -22.12 9.65 0.88
CA THR A 140 -22.31 8.35 1.52
C THR A 140 -21.37 7.30 0.93
N THR A 141 -20.90 6.38 1.78
CA THR A 141 -20.06 5.24 1.36
C THR A 141 -20.67 4.48 0.17
N GLN A 142 -21.99 4.42 0.10
CA GLN A 142 -22.73 3.75 -0.99
C GLN A 142 -22.57 4.46 -2.34
N GLU A 143 -22.31 5.75 -2.36
CA GLU A 143 -22.07 6.52 -3.61
C GLU A 143 -20.63 6.38 -4.11
N PHE A 144 -19.67 6.19 -3.19
CA PHE A 144 -18.26 6.04 -3.53
C PHE A 144 -17.93 4.69 -4.20
N ILE A 145 -18.51 3.59 -3.69
CA ILE A 145 -18.25 2.23 -4.20
C ILE A 145 -18.57 2.07 -5.69
N PRO A 146 -19.73 2.51 -6.21
CA PRO A 146 -20.02 2.44 -7.64
C PRO A 146 -19.06 3.26 -8.49
N GLN A 147 -18.59 4.42 -8.01
CA GLN A 147 -17.65 5.27 -8.72
C GLN A 147 -16.25 4.63 -8.83
N SER A 148 -15.76 4.05 -7.76
CA SER A 148 -14.48 3.36 -7.75
C SER A 148 -14.48 2.10 -8.63
N ARG A 149 -15.59 1.35 -8.67
CA ARG A 149 -15.78 0.22 -9.60
C ARG A 149 -15.78 0.67 -11.06
N LYS A 150 -16.43 1.80 -11.36
CA LYS A 150 -16.51 2.35 -12.71
C LYS A 150 -15.13 2.85 -13.19
N ALA A 151 -14.35 3.49 -12.31
CA ALA A 151 -12.99 3.92 -12.62
C ALA A 151 -12.05 2.74 -12.94
N ASN A 152 -12.19 1.62 -12.21
CA ASN A 152 -11.40 0.41 -12.42
C ASN A 152 -11.85 -0.44 -13.63
N SER A 153 -13.03 -0.19 -14.20
CA SER A 153 -13.57 -0.93 -15.35
C SER A 153 -13.30 -0.25 -16.70
N THR A 154 -12.67 0.93 -16.71
CA THR A 154 -12.29 1.60 -17.95
C THR A 154 -10.99 0.97 -18.47
N PRO A 155 -10.98 0.26 -19.62
CA PRO A 155 -9.75 -0.26 -20.21
C PRO A 155 -8.87 0.91 -20.66
N LEU A 156 -7.56 0.77 -20.45
CA LEU A 156 -6.52 1.67 -20.98
C LEU A 156 -6.39 1.51 -22.49
#